data_662d399f887d8d37738a7096ab7ee107
#
_entry.id   662d399f887d8d37738a7096ab7ee107
#
_cell.length_a   1.000
_cell.length_b   1.000
_cell.length_c   1.000
_cell.angle_alpha   90.00
_cell.angle_beta   90.00
_cell.angle_gamma   90.00
#
_symmetry.space_group_name_H-M   'P 1'
#
loop_
_entity.id
_entity.type
_entity.pdbx_description
1 polymer ?
#
loop_
_entity_poly.entity_id
_entity_poly.type
_entity_poly.pdbx_seq_one_letter_code
_entity_poly.pdbx_strand_id
1 'polypeptide(L)'
;MTLNEYNYLQSRFSRKLKKPDYTSKNAGYNAGISECRSIIEVEYNRMVEKEDQMDLPEYVCLQDRFSHALKNPAHTNRESSYNAAILSCKSILKEVFEHREDLSEYVISNEE
;
A
#
# COMPACT_ATOMS: atom_id res chain seq x y z
N MET A 1 -5.95 -11.63 4.28
CA MET A 1 -4.58 -11.09 4.49
C MET A 1 -4.09 -11.49 5.87
N THR A 2 -2.90 -12.06 5.93
CA THR A 2 -2.28 -12.42 7.19
C THR A 2 -1.62 -11.22 7.83
N LEU A 3 -1.29 -11.32 9.11
CA LEU A 3 -0.53 -10.27 9.81
C LEU A 3 0.83 -10.05 9.14
N ASN A 4 1.48 -11.12 8.68
CA ASN A 4 2.75 -11.01 7.97
C ASN A 4 2.59 -10.21 6.68
N GLU A 5 1.56 -10.49 5.90
CA GLU A 5 1.28 -9.75 4.67
C GLU A 5 0.99 -8.28 4.96
N TYR A 6 0.18 -8.04 5.99
CA TYR A 6 -0.14 -6.68 6.41
C TYR A 6 1.10 -5.89 6.80
N ASN A 7 1.92 -6.47 7.68
CA ASN A 7 3.13 -5.81 8.15
C ASN A 7 4.13 -5.59 7.02
N TYR A 8 4.25 -6.56 6.12
CA TYR A 8 5.16 -6.45 4.99
C TYR A 8 4.74 -5.32 4.04
N LEU A 9 3.44 -5.25 3.73
CA LEU A 9 2.90 -4.17 2.88
C LEU A 9 3.14 -2.81 3.53
N GLN A 10 2.80 -2.67 4.81
CA GLN A 10 2.99 -1.40 5.50
C GLN A 10 4.47 -0.99 5.51
N SER A 11 5.36 -1.94 5.72
CA SER A 11 6.79 -1.68 5.71
C SER A 11 7.28 -1.22 4.32
N ARG A 12 6.83 -1.93 3.27
CA ARG A 12 7.20 -1.58 1.89
C ARG A 12 6.70 -0.18 1.52
N PHE A 13 5.47 0.14 1.89
CA PHE A 13 4.91 1.47 1.63
C PHE A 13 5.69 2.54 2.38
N SER A 14 5.99 2.31 3.66
CA SER A 14 6.74 3.27 4.47
C SER A 14 8.10 3.61 3.88
N ARG A 15 8.75 2.63 3.26
CA ARG A 15 10.08 2.85 2.65
C ARG A 15 10.01 3.76 1.44
N LYS A 16 8.83 4.02 0.90
CA LYS A 16 8.66 4.90 -0.25
C LYS A 16 8.53 6.38 0.16
N LEU A 17 8.35 6.66 1.43
CA LEU A 17 8.23 8.04 1.90
C LEU A 17 9.49 8.83 1.56
N LYS A 18 9.30 10.05 1.11
CA LYS A 18 10.38 10.92 0.62
C LYS A 18 10.73 12.01 1.61
N LYS A 19 11.98 12.42 1.60
CA LYS A 19 12.48 13.53 2.41
C LYS A 19 13.26 14.49 1.51
N PRO A 20 13.18 15.80 1.74
CA PRO A 20 12.35 16.45 2.75
C PRO A 20 10.88 16.40 2.38
N ASP A 21 9.99 16.40 3.36
CA ASP A 21 8.56 16.25 3.13
C ASP A 21 7.84 17.58 2.91
N TYR A 22 8.54 18.70 3.05
CA TYR A 22 7.94 20.03 2.92
C TYR A 22 7.81 20.52 1.47
N THR A 23 8.48 19.89 0.51
CA THR A 23 8.31 20.31 -0.88
C THR A 23 6.94 19.82 -1.38
N SER A 24 6.33 20.60 -2.27
CA SER A 24 5.02 20.26 -2.81
C SER A 24 5.00 18.87 -3.44
N LYS A 25 6.03 18.55 -4.20
CA LYS A 25 6.14 17.25 -4.87
C LYS A 25 6.25 16.10 -3.87
N ASN A 26 7.15 16.23 -2.89
CA ASN A 26 7.33 15.18 -1.89
C ASN A 26 6.14 15.08 -0.95
N ALA A 27 5.55 16.23 -0.58
CA ALA A 27 4.35 16.22 0.25
C ALA A 27 3.19 15.50 -0.45
N GLY A 28 3.03 15.73 -1.75
CA GLY A 28 2.01 15.04 -2.54
C GLY A 28 2.27 13.54 -2.61
N TYR A 29 3.52 13.16 -2.88
CA TYR A 29 3.90 11.75 -2.92
C TYR A 29 3.64 11.06 -1.58
N ASN A 30 4.08 11.69 -0.49
CA ASN A 30 3.90 11.14 0.85
C ASN A 30 2.43 11.02 1.24
N ALA A 31 1.60 11.98 0.80
CA ALA A 31 0.16 11.91 1.03
C ALA A 31 -0.43 10.68 0.34
N GLY A 32 0.03 10.37 -0.88
CA GLY A 32 -0.41 9.17 -1.59
C GLY A 32 -0.01 7.88 -0.88
N ILE A 33 1.23 7.82 -0.39
CA ILE A 33 1.69 6.66 0.38
C ILE A 33 0.84 6.49 1.64
N SER A 34 0.59 7.60 2.35
CA SER A 34 -0.21 7.56 3.59
C SER A 34 -1.64 7.10 3.32
N GLU A 35 -2.22 7.52 2.18
CA GLU A 35 -3.55 7.07 1.78
C GLU A 35 -3.58 5.56 1.58
N CYS A 36 -2.60 5.01 0.87
CA CYS A 36 -2.53 3.57 0.65
C CYS A 36 -2.35 2.80 1.95
N ARG A 37 -1.53 3.31 2.85
CA ARG A 37 -1.34 2.68 4.17
C ARG A 37 -2.63 2.66 4.95
N SER A 38 -3.39 3.75 4.87
CA SER A 38 -4.68 3.85 5.54
C SER A 38 -5.70 2.86 4.97
N ILE A 39 -5.73 2.72 3.65
CA ILE A 39 -6.63 1.78 2.97
C ILE A 39 -6.34 0.35 3.44
N ILE A 40 -5.07 -0.04 3.47
CA ILE A 40 -4.65 -1.37 3.92
C ILE A 40 -5.06 -1.59 5.38
N GLU A 41 -4.85 -0.59 6.22
CA GLU A 41 -5.19 -0.68 7.64
C GLU A 41 -6.69 -0.88 7.84
N VAL A 42 -7.50 -0.09 7.14
CA VAL A 42 -8.95 -0.19 7.24
C VAL A 42 -9.42 -1.58 6.80
N GLU A 43 -8.92 -2.06 5.67
CA GLU A 43 -9.32 -3.37 5.17
C GLU A 43 -8.89 -4.49 6.10
N TYR A 44 -7.67 -4.43 6.60
CA TYR A 44 -7.18 -5.46 7.53
C TYR A 44 -8.02 -5.51 8.80
N ASN A 45 -8.35 -4.33 9.35
CA ASN A 45 -9.12 -4.25 10.59
C ASN A 45 -10.57 -4.70 10.43
N ARG A 46 -11.09 -4.68 9.20
CA ARG A 46 -12.47 -5.13 8.91
C ARG A 46 -12.57 -6.64 8.78
N MET A 47 -11.45 -7.33 8.61
CA MET A 47 -11.45 -8.78 8.41
C MET A 47 -11.78 -9.51 9.69
N VAL A 48 -12.68 -10.47 9.59
CA VAL A 48 -13.02 -11.37 10.68
C VAL A 48 -11.94 -12.45 10.77
N GLU A 49 -11.50 -12.94 9.62
CA GLU A 49 -10.49 -13.98 9.51
C GLU A 49 -9.19 -13.36 9.04
N LYS A 50 -8.11 -13.50 9.81
CA LYS A 50 -6.81 -12.89 9.50
C LYS A 50 -5.69 -13.89 9.35
N GLU A 51 -6.03 -15.17 9.24
CA GLU A 51 -5.02 -16.22 9.15
C GLU A 51 -4.76 -16.69 7.74
N ASP A 52 -5.69 -16.41 6.82
CA ASP A 52 -5.57 -16.85 5.44
C ASP A 52 -4.78 -15.84 4.61
N GLN A 53 -4.00 -16.37 3.68
CA GLN A 53 -3.31 -15.55 2.70
C GLN A 53 -4.30 -14.71 1.91
N MET A 54 -3.82 -13.57 1.39
CA MET A 54 -4.62 -12.71 0.54
C MET A 54 -5.16 -13.51 -0.66
N ASP A 55 -6.47 -13.52 -0.82
CA ASP A 55 -7.09 -14.21 -1.95
C ASP A 55 -7.35 -13.22 -3.09
N LEU A 56 -7.79 -13.75 -4.23
CA LEU A 56 -8.02 -12.91 -5.41
C LEU A 56 -9.09 -11.84 -5.18
N PRO A 57 -10.26 -12.16 -4.59
CA PRO A 57 -11.25 -11.10 -4.33
C PRO A 57 -10.73 -9.97 -3.46
N GLU A 58 -9.95 -10.29 -2.44
CA GLU A 58 -9.35 -9.29 -1.56
C GLU A 58 -8.36 -8.42 -2.32
N TYR A 59 -7.50 -9.06 -3.13
CA TYR A 59 -6.53 -8.35 -3.96
C TYR A 59 -7.22 -7.39 -4.93
N VAL A 60 -8.25 -7.86 -5.62
CA VAL A 60 -8.99 -7.04 -6.58
C VAL A 60 -9.65 -5.86 -5.86
N CYS A 61 -10.22 -6.10 -4.68
CA CYS A 61 -10.86 -5.04 -3.88
C CYS A 61 -9.84 -3.96 -3.50
N LEU A 62 -8.67 -4.36 -3.04
CA LEU A 62 -7.62 -3.40 -2.66
C LEU A 62 -7.10 -2.60 -3.85
N GLN A 63 -6.87 -3.27 -4.99
CA GLN A 63 -6.45 -2.58 -6.21
C GLN A 63 -7.49 -1.56 -6.65
N ASP A 64 -8.76 -1.92 -6.55
CA ASP A 64 -9.86 -1.03 -6.91
C ASP A 64 -9.91 0.18 -5.99
N ARG A 65 -9.73 -0.01 -4.70
CA ARG A 65 -9.70 1.08 -3.73
C ARG A 65 -8.54 2.04 -3.99
N PHE A 66 -7.37 1.49 -4.31
CA PHE A 66 -6.23 2.33 -4.68
C PHE A 66 -6.54 3.14 -5.94
N SER A 67 -7.15 2.50 -6.93
CA SER A 67 -7.51 3.18 -8.18
C SER A 67 -8.50 4.33 -7.94
N HIS A 68 -9.44 4.14 -7.01
CA HIS A 68 -10.41 5.18 -6.67
C HIS A 68 -9.77 6.38 -5.95
N ALA A 69 -8.59 6.18 -5.37
CA ALA A 69 -7.88 7.27 -4.71
C ALA A 69 -7.15 8.18 -5.69
N LEU A 70 -6.95 7.75 -6.94
CA LEU A 70 -6.25 8.55 -7.94
C LEU A 70 -7.01 9.83 -8.25
N LYS A 71 -6.26 10.93 -8.40
CA LYS A 71 -6.81 12.22 -8.84
C LYS A 71 -6.88 12.21 -10.36
N ASN A 72 -8.06 12.38 -10.91
CA ASN A 72 -8.25 12.33 -12.36
C ASN A 72 -9.24 13.39 -12.81
N PRO A 73 -8.80 14.41 -13.54
CA PRO A 73 -7.40 14.62 -13.93
C PRO A 73 -6.54 15.18 -12.80
N ALA A 74 -5.22 14.95 -12.89
CA ALA A 74 -4.27 15.56 -11.97
C ALA A 74 -3.87 16.93 -12.57
N HIS A 75 -4.16 18.00 -11.84
CA HIS A 75 -3.94 19.36 -12.34
C HIS A 75 -2.66 20.01 -11.84
N THR A 76 -2.05 19.47 -10.78
CA THR A 76 -0.89 20.10 -10.16
C THR A 76 0.23 19.06 -10.02
N ASN A 77 1.46 19.56 -9.80
CA ASN A 77 2.60 18.69 -9.54
C ASN A 77 2.37 17.85 -8.28
N ARG A 78 1.70 18.44 -7.29
CA ARG A 78 1.37 17.72 -6.05
C ARG A 78 0.42 16.55 -6.34
N GLU A 79 -0.60 16.77 -7.16
CA GLU A 79 -1.55 15.72 -7.52
C GLU A 79 -0.91 14.64 -8.38
N SER A 80 -0.03 15.04 -9.31
CA SER A 80 0.70 14.08 -10.14
C SER A 80 1.61 13.21 -9.26
N SER A 81 2.27 13.78 -8.28
CA SER A 81 3.12 13.03 -7.35
C SER A 81 2.31 12.12 -6.46
N TYR A 82 1.14 12.59 -6.01
CA TYR A 82 0.19 11.77 -5.26
C TYR A 82 -0.20 10.53 -6.07
N ASN A 83 -0.55 10.74 -7.34
CA ASN A 83 -0.92 9.63 -8.23
C ASN A 83 0.24 8.67 -8.44
N ALA A 84 1.46 9.19 -8.59
CA ALA A 84 2.64 8.35 -8.74
C ALA A 84 2.84 7.44 -7.53
N ALA A 85 2.57 7.97 -6.33
CA ALA A 85 2.65 7.19 -5.10
C ALA A 85 1.59 6.08 -5.07
N ILE A 86 0.36 6.41 -5.45
CA ILE A 86 -0.72 5.41 -5.51
C ILE A 86 -0.34 4.28 -6.48
N LEU A 87 0.17 4.65 -7.66
CA LEU A 87 0.58 3.65 -8.65
C LEU A 87 1.73 2.78 -8.17
N SER A 88 2.68 3.36 -7.43
CA SER A 88 3.74 2.60 -6.78
C SER A 88 3.18 1.58 -5.80
N CYS A 89 2.22 1.99 -5.00
CA CYS A 89 1.59 1.10 -4.02
C CYS A 89 0.82 -0.02 -4.71
N LYS A 90 0.15 0.28 -5.83
CA LYS A 90 -0.55 -0.75 -6.62
C LYS A 90 0.44 -1.79 -7.14
N SER A 91 1.62 -1.36 -7.60
CA SER A 91 2.67 -2.26 -8.06
C SER A 91 3.19 -3.14 -6.93
N ILE A 92 3.41 -2.56 -5.76
CA ILE A 92 3.86 -3.30 -4.59
C ILE A 92 2.81 -4.34 -4.18
N LEU A 93 1.55 -3.94 -4.18
CA LEU A 93 0.45 -4.86 -3.85
C LEU A 93 0.42 -6.05 -4.80
N LYS A 94 0.60 -5.79 -6.10
CA LYS A 94 0.64 -6.86 -7.11
C LYS A 94 1.80 -7.81 -6.84
N GLU A 95 2.97 -7.27 -6.57
CA GLU A 95 4.16 -8.06 -6.27
C GLU A 95 3.93 -8.95 -5.06
N VAL A 96 3.37 -8.36 -3.99
CA VAL A 96 3.09 -9.11 -2.77
C VAL A 96 2.07 -10.21 -3.02
N PHE A 97 1.02 -9.93 -3.77
CA PHE A 97 0.01 -10.92 -4.09
C PHE A 97 0.59 -12.09 -4.88
N GLU A 98 1.42 -11.78 -5.88
CA GLU A 98 2.02 -12.80 -6.74
C GLU A 98 3.01 -13.70 -5.99
N HIS A 99 3.63 -13.16 -4.95
CA HIS A 99 4.64 -13.88 -4.17
C HIS A 99 4.19 -14.15 -2.74
N ARG A 100 2.89 -14.19 -2.49
CA ARG A 100 2.36 -14.31 -1.13
C ARG A 100 2.74 -15.62 -0.44
N GLU A 101 3.01 -16.67 -1.21
CA GLU A 101 3.44 -17.93 -0.63
C GLU A 101 4.83 -17.82 0.01
N ASP A 102 5.69 -17.01 -0.60
CA ASP A 102 7.02 -16.75 -0.05
C ASP A 102 6.93 -16.00 1.27
N LEU A 103 5.88 -15.18 1.42
CA LEU A 103 5.68 -14.39 2.64
C LEU A 103 5.19 -15.23 3.81
N SER A 104 4.71 -16.44 3.57
CA SER A 104 4.29 -17.31 4.66
C SER A 104 5.46 -17.66 5.57
N GLU A 105 6.69 -17.55 5.08
CA GLU A 105 7.90 -17.79 5.84
C GLU A 105 8.53 -16.52 6.41
N TYR A 106 7.93 -15.36 6.10
CA TYR A 106 8.41 -14.09 6.61
C TYR A 106 8.26 -14.05 8.12
N VAL A 107 9.35 -13.79 8.82
CA VAL A 107 9.35 -13.78 10.29
C VAL A 107 9.41 -12.35 10.78
N ILE A 108 8.33 -11.91 11.41
CA ILE A 108 8.20 -10.52 11.88
C ILE A 108 9.31 -10.16 12.85
N SER A 109 9.71 -11.10 13.70
CA SER A 109 10.77 -10.87 14.69
C SER A 109 12.11 -10.52 14.07
N ASN A 110 12.30 -10.84 12.79
CA ASN A 110 13.54 -10.50 12.09
C ASN A 110 13.61 -9.02 11.73
N GLU A 111 12.56 -8.28 11.93
CA GLU A 111 12.51 -6.85 11.63
C GLU A 111 13.08 -6.00 12.74
N GLU A 112 13.32 -6.57 13.87
CA GLU A 112 13.78 -5.85 15.05
C GLU A 112 15.18 -5.27 14.91
#